data_b13cae9dc40a2069956328aa458bf8fb
#
_entry.id   b13cae9dc40a2069956328aa458bf8fb
#
_cell.length_a   1.000
_cell.length_b   1.000
_cell.length_c   1.000
_cell.angle_alpha   90.00
_cell.angle_beta   90.00
_cell.angle_gamma   90.00
#
_symmetry.space_group_name_H-M   'P 1'
#
loop_
_entity.id
_entity.type
_entity.pdbx_description
1 polymer ?
#
loop_
_entity_poly.entity_id
_entity_poly.type
_entity_poly.pdbx_seq_one_letter_code
_entity_poly.pdbx_strand_id
1 'polypeptide(L)'
;MEINEEREKLIKKLKEFFQQNAENFKLSLALLFGSWAQGSPRRDSDVDIAVFFEEGKIDKEEKKALVRKITALLEERIKREVSILIIDPALSKPMVYYNALVSGIPLYVSDSSLLHHLRMDAIHEMEDFSSRGLKWQMELAGKYLKGK
;
A
#
# COMPACT_ATOMS: atom_id res chain seq x y z
N MET A 1 -19.39 -8.69 -14.70
CA MET A 1 -19.52 -7.39 -15.38
C MET A 1 -19.80 -6.25 -14.43
N GLU A 2 -20.78 -6.39 -13.56
CA GLU A 2 -21.11 -5.35 -12.56
C GLU A 2 -19.94 -5.00 -11.63
N ILE A 3 -19.20 -5.98 -11.15
CA ILE A 3 -18.09 -5.74 -10.24
C ILE A 3 -16.94 -5.00 -10.92
N ASN A 4 -16.71 -5.21 -12.21
CA ASN A 4 -15.70 -4.50 -12.97
C ASN A 4 -16.08 -3.02 -13.16
N GLU A 5 -17.35 -2.75 -13.41
CA GLU A 5 -17.86 -1.38 -13.50
C GLU A 5 -17.76 -0.67 -12.15
N GLU A 6 -18.11 -1.35 -11.07
CA GLU A 6 -17.97 -0.83 -9.70
C GLU A 6 -16.50 -0.50 -9.40
N ARG A 7 -15.60 -1.39 -9.81
CA ARG A 7 -14.16 -1.21 -9.63
C ARG A 7 -13.64 0.02 -10.36
N GLU A 8 -14.03 0.20 -11.62
CA GLU A 8 -13.63 1.36 -12.42
C GLU A 8 -14.16 2.66 -11.82
N LYS A 9 -15.41 2.67 -11.39
CA LYS A 9 -16.01 3.84 -10.72
C LYS A 9 -15.31 4.16 -9.40
N LEU A 10 -14.97 3.12 -8.64
CA LEU A 10 -14.26 3.27 -7.38
C LEU A 10 -12.88 3.89 -7.62
N ILE A 11 -12.12 3.35 -8.55
CA ILE A 11 -10.78 3.86 -8.89
C ILE A 11 -10.86 5.32 -9.32
N LYS A 12 -11.84 5.67 -10.14
CA LYS A 12 -12.04 7.05 -10.59
C LYS A 12 -12.31 7.99 -9.42
N LYS A 13 -13.22 7.61 -8.51
CA LYS A 13 -13.54 8.40 -7.32
C LYS A 13 -12.30 8.58 -6.41
N LEU A 14 -11.52 7.52 -6.24
CA LEU A 14 -10.31 7.57 -5.43
C LEU A 14 -9.28 8.50 -6.05
N LYS A 15 -9.05 8.41 -7.36
CA LYS A 15 -8.13 9.30 -8.05
C LYS A 15 -8.54 10.76 -7.93
N GLU A 16 -9.82 11.05 -8.12
CA GLU A 16 -10.35 12.40 -7.98
C GLU A 16 -10.14 12.94 -6.57
N PHE A 17 -10.44 12.11 -5.56
CA PHE A 17 -10.28 12.49 -4.15
C PHE A 17 -8.82 12.86 -3.85
N PHE A 18 -7.88 12.01 -4.20
CA PHE A 18 -6.47 12.24 -3.88
C PHE A 18 -5.87 13.37 -4.71
N GLN A 19 -6.26 13.52 -5.96
CA GLN A 19 -5.79 14.64 -6.79
C GLN A 19 -6.25 15.99 -6.24
N GLN A 20 -7.44 16.04 -5.66
CA GLN A 20 -7.98 17.27 -5.07
C GLN A 20 -7.43 17.57 -3.69
N ASN A 21 -7.07 16.55 -2.91
CA ASN A 21 -6.81 16.69 -1.47
C ASN A 21 -5.40 16.33 -1.03
N ALA A 22 -4.59 15.70 -1.89
CA ALA A 22 -3.28 15.17 -1.47
C ALA A 22 -2.36 16.24 -0.90
N GLU A 23 -2.33 17.44 -1.48
CA GLU A 23 -1.50 18.53 -0.98
C GLU A 23 -1.91 18.96 0.43
N ASN A 24 -3.23 19.07 0.67
CA ASN A 24 -3.76 19.45 1.98
C ASN A 24 -3.42 18.41 3.05
N PHE A 25 -3.33 17.13 2.67
CA PHE A 25 -2.96 16.04 3.57
C PHE A 25 -1.45 15.79 3.59
N LYS A 26 -0.68 16.58 2.89
CA LYS A 26 0.79 16.47 2.82
C LYS A 26 1.23 15.09 2.32
N LEU A 27 0.52 14.56 1.34
CA LEU A 27 0.83 13.28 0.73
C LEU A 27 1.74 13.47 -0.50
N SER A 28 2.73 12.59 -0.62
CA SER A 28 3.54 12.48 -1.84
C SER A 28 3.06 11.37 -2.75
N LEU A 29 2.34 10.38 -2.21
CA LEU A 29 1.95 9.20 -2.95
C LEU A 29 0.71 8.57 -2.32
N ALA A 30 -0.20 8.08 -3.16
CA ALA A 30 -1.32 7.26 -2.75
C ALA A 30 -1.54 6.15 -3.78
N LEU A 31 -1.71 4.92 -3.30
CA LEU A 31 -1.88 3.73 -4.15
C LEU A 31 -3.03 2.88 -3.63
N LEU A 32 -3.78 2.31 -4.57
CA LEU A 32 -4.77 1.28 -4.26
C LEU A 32 -4.09 -0.08 -4.31
N PHE A 33 -4.25 -0.89 -3.28
CA PHE A 33 -3.71 -2.26 -3.29
C PHE A 33 -4.76 -3.24 -2.78
N GLY A 34 -4.38 -4.50 -2.58
CA GLY A 34 -5.29 -5.53 -2.14
C GLY A 34 -6.25 -6.00 -3.23
N SER A 35 -7.39 -6.56 -2.83
CA SER A 35 -8.31 -7.23 -3.74
C SER A 35 -8.89 -6.30 -4.81
N TRP A 36 -9.20 -5.06 -4.48
CA TRP A 36 -9.72 -4.10 -5.45
C TRP A 36 -8.70 -3.73 -6.53
N ALA A 37 -7.41 -3.71 -6.18
CA ALA A 37 -6.35 -3.46 -7.15
C ALA A 37 -6.10 -4.67 -8.06
N GLN A 38 -6.21 -5.87 -7.51
CA GLN A 38 -5.93 -7.11 -8.24
C GLN A 38 -7.07 -7.58 -9.13
N GLY A 39 -8.22 -6.93 -9.07
CA GLY A 39 -9.34 -7.25 -9.94
C GLY A 39 -10.21 -8.42 -9.48
N SER A 40 -10.05 -8.89 -8.25
CA SER A 40 -10.85 -9.95 -7.66
C SER A 40 -11.48 -9.55 -6.33
N PRO A 41 -12.14 -8.37 -6.26
CA PRO A 41 -12.78 -7.94 -5.03
C PRO A 41 -14.08 -8.68 -4.79
N ARG A 42 -14.43 -8.82 -3.50
CA ARG A 42 -15.78 -9.15 -3.10
C ARG A 42 -16.52 -7.84 -2.86
N ARG A 43 -17.85 -7.86 -2.93
CA ARG A 43 -18.64 -6.63 -2.72
C ARG A 43 -18.43 -6.00 -1.35
N ASP A 44 -18.14 -6.83 -0.35
CA ASP A 44 -17.91 -6.41 1.03
C ASP A 44 -16.43 -6.25 1.38
N SER A 45 -15.53 -6.37 0.38
CA SER A 45 -14.09 -6.19 0.62
C SER A 45 -13.76 -4.76 0.98
N ASP A 46 -12.88 -4.60 1.98
CA ASP A 46 -12.32 -3.30 2.33
C ASP A 46 -11.50 -2.75 1.18
N VAL A 47 -11.45 -1.44 1.10
CA VAL A 47 -10.62 -0.73 0.14
C VAL A 47 -9.28 -0.43 0.82
N ASP A 48 -8.22 -1.05 0.35
CA ASP A 48 -6.88 -0.92 0.93
C ASP A 48 -6.09 0.14 0.17
N ILE A 49 -5.66 1.18 0.90
CA ILE A 49 -4.94 2.30 0.32
C ILE A 49 -3.62 2.49 1.07
N ALA A 50 -2.53 2.61 0.32
CA ALA A 50 -1.22 2.92 0.87
C ALA A 50 -0.89 4.38 0.59
N VAL A 51 -0.39 5.09 1.58
CA VAL A 51 -0.01 6.49 1.45
C VAL A 51 1.42 6.71 1.91
N PHE A 52 2.11 7.65 1.27
CA PHE A 52 3.43 8.10 1.66
C PHE A 52 3.36 9.61 1.89
N PHE A 53 3.66 10.03 3.11
CA PHE A 53 3.65 11.46 3.47
C PHE A 53 4.94 12.14 3.04
N GLU A 54 4.88 13.44 2.86
CA GLU A 54 6.06 14.26 2.59
C GLU A 54 7.07 14.12 3.74
N GLU A 55 8.32 13.80 3.40
CA GLU A 55 9.36 13.58 4.41
C GLU A 55 9.73 14.86 5.13
N GLY A 56 10.00 14.71 6.44
CA GLY A 56 10.56 15.79 7.27
C GLY A 56 9.61 16.89 7.68
N LYS A 57 8.35 16.84 7.25
CA LYS A 57 7.38 17.90 7.53
C LYS A 57 6.30 17.51 8.53
N ILE A 58 6.19 16.23 8.83
CA ILE A 58 5.07 15.70 9.62
C ILE A 58 5.60 14.69 10.63
N ASP A 59 5.20 14.84 11.90
CA ASP A 59 5.53 13.86 12.91
C ASP A 59 4.55 12.67 12.88
N LYS A 60 4.86 11.64 13.65
CA LYS A 60 4.08 10.41 13.70
C LYS A 60 2.64 10.62 14.15
N GLU A 61 2.43 11.49 15.14
CA GLU A 61 1.08 11.76 15.67
C GLU A 61 0.24 12.53 14.66
N GLU A 62 0.82 13.47 13.95
CA GLU A 62 0.14 14.21 12.88
C GLU A 62 -0.25 13.28 11.73
N LYS A 63 0.64 12.34 11.35
CA LYS A 63 0.34 11.33 10.33
C LYS A 63 -0.88 10.49 10.71
N LYS A 64 -0.94 10.04 11.96
CA LYS A 64 -2.08 9.27 12.48
C LYS A 64 -3.37 10.07 12.43
N ALA A 65 -3.32 11.34 12.81
CA ALA A 65 -4.48 12.22 12.77
C ALA A 65 -4.98 12.42 11.33
N LEU A 66 -4.07 12.62 10.38
CA LEU A 66 -4.41 12.76 8.98
C LEU A 66 -5.00 11.48 8.40
N VAL A 67 -4.46 10.31 8.77
CA VAL A 67 -5.01 9.01 8.34
C VAL A 67 -6.46 8.86 8.81
N ARG A 68 -6.76 9.19 10.06
CA ARG A 68 -8.13 9.13 10.58
C ARG A 68 -9.06 10.05 9.77
N LYS A 69 -8.60 11.25 9.46
CA LYS A 69 -9.39 12.22 8.69
C LYS A 69 -9.62 11.73 7.24
N ILE A 70 -8.58 11.24 6.59
CA ILE A 70 -8.68 10.69 5.24
C ILE A 70 -9.64 9.51 5.21
N THR A 71 -9.51 8.59 6.18
CA THR A 71 -10.37 7.42 6.28
C THR A 71 -11.84 7.82 6.38
N ALA A 72 -12.17 8.75 7.27
CA ALA A 72 -13.54 9.20 7.45
C ALA A 72 -14.11 9.85 6.19
N LEU A 73 -13.34 10.71 5.54
CA LEU A 73 -13.78 11.39 4.32
C LEU A 73 -13.98 10.41 3.16
N LEU A 74 -13.07 9.44 3.01
CA LEU A 74 -13.16 8.44 1.96
C LEU A 74 -14.36 7.51 2.18
N GLU A 75 -14.54 7.01 3.40
CA GLU A 75 -15.65 6.10 3.71
C GLU A 75 -17.00 6.76 3.45
N GLU A 76 -17.12 8.04 3.74
CA GLU A 76 -18.31 8.79 3.41
C GLU A 76 -18.52 8.90 1.90
N ARG A 77 -17.44 9.16 1.16
CA ARG A 77 -17.51 9.38 -0.29
C ARG A 77 -17.79 8.12 -1.08
N ILE A 78 -17.15 7.01 -0.72
CA ILE A 78 -17.25 5.76 -1.49
C ILE A 78 -18.23 4.75 -0.89
N LYS A 79 -18.72 4.99 0.33
CA LYS A 79 -19.67 4.12 1.04
C LYS A 79 -19.14 2.69 1.22
N ARG A 80 -17.84 2.59 1.53
CA ARG A 80 -17.14 1.33 1.80
C ARG A 80 -16.14 1.54 2.92
N GLU A 81 -15.81 0.49 3.63
CA GLU A 81 -14.75 0.54 4.64
C GLU A 81 -13.39 0.70 3.96
N VAL A 82 -12.57 1.57 4.52
CA VAL A 82 -11.25 1.91 4.01
C VAL A 82 -10.20 1.58 5.07
N SER A 83 -9.14 0.91 4.63
CA SER A 83 -7.96 0.63 5.44
C SER A 83 -6.77 1.37 4.84
N ILE A 84 -6.10 2.19 5.64
CA ILE A 84 -4.97 2.99 5.17
C ILE A 84 -3.68 2.49 5.79
N LEU A 85 -2.73 2.15 4.93
CA LEU A 85 -1.37 1.78 5.30
C LEU A 85 -0.45 2.97 5.06
N ILE A 86 0.29 3.36 6.08
CA ILE A 86 1.34 4.37 5.94
C ILE A 86 2.62 3.66 5.51
N ILE A 87 3.16 4.05 4.36
CA ILE A 87 4.43 3.49 3.89
C ILE A 87 5.57 4.13 4.68
N ASP A 88 6.36 3.29 5.34
CA ASP A 88 7.54 3.67 6.06
C ASP A 88 8.74 3.65 5.11
N PRO A 89 9.57 4.73 5.05
CA PRO A 89 10.77 4.74 4.19
C PRO A 89 11.73 3.57 4.44
N ALA A 90 11.75 3.03 5.66
CA ALA A 90 12.58 1.87 6.01
C ALA A 90 12.03 0.55 5.45
N LEU A 91 10.81 0.55 4.91
CA LEU A 91 10.15 -0.63 4.33
C LEU A 91 10.19 -1.84 5.26
N SER A 92 9.80 -1.62 6.53
CA SER A 92 9.87 -2.62 7.60
C SER A 92 8.94 -3.82 7.42
N LYS A 93 7.99 -3.74 6.47
CA LYS A 93 7.03 -4.81 6.16
C LYS A 93 7.14 -5.19 4.68
N PRO A 94 8.18 -5.97 4.29
CA PRO A 94 8.51 -6.18 2.88
C PRO A 94 7.36 -6.68 2.01
N MET A 95 6.61 -7.68 2.48
CA MET A 95 5.52 -8.26 1.69
C MET A 95 4.39 -7.27 1.45
N VAL A 96 3.99 -6.55 2.50
CA VAL A 96 2.88 -5.59 2.41
C VAL A 96 3.27 -4.42 1.52
N TYR A 97 4.46 -3.87 1.72
CA TYR A 97 4.93 -2.73 0.92
C TYR A 97 5.18 -3.12 -0.54
N TYR A 98 5.67 -4.35 -0.79
CA TYR A 98 5.80 -4.86 -2.15
C TYR A 98 4.44 -4.91 -2.86
N ASN A 99 3.42 -5.46 -2.19
CA ASN A 99 2.08 -5.54 -2.77
C ASN A 99 1.51 -4.15 -3.07
N ALA A 100 1.73 -3.20 -2.18
CA ALA A 100 1.23 -1.84 -2.37
C ALA A 100 1.98 -1.09 -3.47
N LEU A 101 3.32 -1.11 -3.43
CA LEU A 101 4.16 -0.30 -4.33
C LEU A 101 4.30 -0.90 -5.72
N VAL A 102 4.48 -2.22 -5.82
CA VAL A 102 4.76 -2.88 -7.09
C VAL A 102 3.48 -3.32 -7.79
N SER A 103 2.57 -3.95 -7.06
CA SER A 103 1.32 -4.48 -7.62
C SER A 103 0.13 -3.52 -7.50
N GLY A 104 0.28 -2.43 -6.76
CA GLY A 104 -0.80 -1.48 -6.55
C GLY A 104 -1.02 -0.54 -7.73
N ILE A 105 -2.17 0.10 -7.72
CA ILE A 105 -2.57 1.07 -8.74
C ILE A 105 -2.33 2.48 -8.20
N PRO A 106 -1.47 3.29 -8.83
CA PRO A 106 -1.25 4.66 -8.39
C PRO A 106 -2.53 5.50 -8.49
N LEU A 107 -2.88 6.16 -7.40
CA LEU A 107 -4.02 7.08 -7.35
C LEU A 107 -3.55 8.53 -7.40
N TYR A 108 -2.40 8.81 -6.80
CA TYR A 108 -1.76 10.12 -6.80
C TYR A 108 -0.25 9.94 -6.70
N VAL A 109 0.47 10.64 -7.55
CA VAL A 109 1.94 10.60 -7.58
C VAL A 109 2.43 12.04 -7.75
N SER A 110 3.08 12.59 -6.72
CA SER A 110 3.66 13.95 -6.79
C SER A 110 4.94 13.97 -7.61
N ASP A 111 5.70 12.87 -7.57
CA ASP A 111 6.99 12.74 -8.23
C ASP A 111 7.18 11.29 -8.67
N SER A 112 7.26 11.06 -9.97
CA SER A 112 7.44 9.71 -10.53
C SER A 112 8.77 9.08 -10.11
N SER A 113 9.81 9.88 -9.88
CA SER A 113 11.10 9.40 -9.38
C SER A 113 10.98 8.79 -8.00
N LEU A 114 10.20 9.42 -7.12
CA LEU A 114 9.93 8.89 -5.78
C LEU A 114 9.27 7.51 -5.85
N LEU A 115 8.22 7.38 -6.67
CA LEU A 115 7.54 6.10 -6.85
C LEU A 115 8.49 5.03 -7.37
N HIS A 116 9.31 5.37 -8.37
CA HIS A 116 10.29 4.45 -8.93
C HIS A 116 11.28 3.98 -7.87
N HIS A 117 11.85 4.89 -7.08
CA HIS A 117 12.80 4.54 -6.02
C HIS A 117 12.16 3.64 -4.96
N LEU A 118 10.96 3.97 -4.53
CA LEU A 118 10.25 3.15 -3.54
C LEU A 118 9.95 1.76 -4.08
N ARG A 119 9.56 1.65 -5.35
CA ARG A 119 9.32 0.36 -6.01
C ARG A 119 10.59 -0.49 -6.07
N MET A 120 11.71 0.12 -6.47
CA MET A 120 12.98 -0.59 -6.53
C MET A 120 13.43 -1.04 -5.15
N ASP A 121 13.30 -0.20 -4.15
CA ASP A 121 13.62 -0.55 -2.76
C ASP A 121 12.72 -1.69 -2.27
N ALA A 122 11.44 -1.66 -2.58
CA ALA A 122 10.50 -2.72 -2.22
C ALA A 122 10.86 -4.06 -2.86
N ILE A 123 11.28 -4.04 -4.13
CA ILE A 123 11.72 -5.24 -4.84
C ILE A 123 12.97 -5.82 -4.18
N HIS A 124 13.95 -4.98 -3.87
CA HIS A 124 15.20 -5.40 -3.22
C HIS A 124 14.93 -5.97 -1.83
N GLU A 125 14.09 -5.33 -1.03
CA GLU A 125 13.72 -5.82 0.30
C GLU A 125 12.98 -7.16 0.22
N MET A 126 12.13 -7.34 -0.78
CA MET A 126 11.40 -8.59 -0.99
C MET A 126 12.34 -9.72 -1.41
N GLU A 127 13.32 -9.44 -2.26
CA GLU A 127 14.35 -10.40 -2.65
C GLU A 127 15.17 -10.85 -1.43
N ASP A 128 15.61 -9.91 -0.61
CA ASP A 128 16.34 -10.20 0.63
C ASP A 128 15.50 -11.01 1.60
N PHE A 129 14.25 -10.66 1.77
CA PHE A 129 13.32 -11.37 2.64
C PHE A 129 13.14 -12.82 2.16
N SER A 130 12.89 -13.02 0.87
CA SER A 130 12.72 -14.35 0.28
C SER A 130 13.99 -15.20 0.41
N SER A 131 15.15 -14.60 0.16
CA SER A 131 16.44 -15.27 0.28
C SER A 131 16.72 -15.71 1.72
N ARG A 132 16.48 -14.83 2.70
CA ARG A 132 16.63 -15.16 4.13
C ARG A 132 15.66 -16.24 4.57
N GLY A 133 14.42 -16.18 4.12
CA GLY A 133 13.40 -17.17 4.42
C GLY A 133 13.76 -18.55 3.88
N LEU A 134 14.21 -18.61 2.64
CA LEU A 134 14.65 -19.85 2.01
C LEU A 134 15.86 -20.45 2.75
N LYS A 135 16.85 -19.64 3.07
CA LYS A 135 18.04 -20.05 3.81
C LYS A 135 17.66 -20.65 5.16
N TRP A 136 16.77 -19.99 5.88
CA TRP A 136 16.28 -20.47 7.17
C TRP A 136 15.58 -21.83 7.04
N GLN A 137 14.75 -22.02 6.01
CA GLN A 137 14.08 -23.28 5.74
C GLN A 137 15.08 -24.39 5.42
N MET A 138 16.10 -24.09 4.66
CA MET A 138 17.17 -25.03 4.33
C MET A 138 17.96 -25.44 5.57
N GLU A 139 18.25 -24.51 6.46
CA GLU A 139 18.94 -24.78 7.73
C GLU A 139 18.10 -25.69 8.62
N LEU A 140 16.80 -25.44 8.72
CA LEU A 140 15.89 -26.28 9.49
C LEU A 140 15.83 -27.69 8.94
N ALA A 141 15.70 -27.84 7.62
CA ALA A 141 15.68 -29.15 6.98
C ALA A 141 16.95 -29.94 7.25
N GLY A 142 18.10 -29.27 7.13
CA GLY A 142 19.40 -29.86 7.45
C GLY A 142 19.51 -30.32 8.91
N LYS A 143 19.00 -29.51 9.83
CA LYS A 143 19.00 -29.81 11.26
C LYS A 143 18.13 -31.03 11.58
N TYR A 144 16.95 -31.13 10.97
CA TYR A 144 16.07 -32.29 11.13
C TYR A 144 16.71 -33.56 10.58
N LEU A 145 17.35 -33.50 9.43
CA LEU A 145 18.01 -34.64 8.82
C LEU A 145 19.22 -35.11 9.62
N LYS A 146 19.96 -34.21 10.23
CA LYS A 146 21.13 -34.53 11.06
C LYS A 146 20.78 -34.99 12.48
N GLY A 147 19.59 -34.69 12.94
CA GLY A 147 19.13 -35.06 14.28
C GLY A 147 18.66 -36.51 14.42
N LYS A 148 18.77 -37.26 13.35
CA LYS A 148 18.49 -38.69 13.34
C LYS A 148 19.77 -39.49 13.46
#